data_fe3c7a6b5290d615ad0496177fc63676
#
_entry.id   fe3c7a6b5290d615ad0496177fc63676
#
_cell.length_a   1.000
_cell.length_b   1.000
_cell.length_c   1.000
_cell.angle_alpha   90.00
_cell.angle_beta   90.00
_cell.angle_gamma   90.00
#
_symmetry.space_group_name_H-M   'P 1'
#
loop_
_entity.id
_entity.type
_entity.pdbx_description
1 polymer ?
#
loop_
_entity_poly.entity_id
_entity_poly.type
_entity_poly.pdbx_seq_one_letter_code
_entity_poly.pdbx_strand_id
1 'polypeptide(L)'
;MRIFLILFLFTITLSGQIREEVFFESANPFAMSDVINDLNNQEKQEVYGILTLPIDSLSNKKYPLIIGVAGSLAWRDHHYEYLNMYQKAGFATFELKSFKSRDIESTVGSQVEVTTAMMILDAYRALEKLSEHQNIDKNKVSITGWSLGGAVSLFSAWLPIKLSLIHI
;
A
#
# COMPACT_ATOMS: atom_id res chain seq x y z
N MET A 1 -13.04 -40.92 47.97
CA MET A 1 -13.55 -40.53 46.65
C MET A 1 -12.91 -39.17 46.31
N ARG A 2 -11.85 -39.19 45.44
CA ARG A 2 -11.13 -37.98 45.07
C ARG A 2 -11.77 -37.47 43.76
N ILE A 3 -12.41 -36.30 43.80
CA ILE A 3 -12.96 -35.61 42.66
C ILE A 3 -11.80 -34.89 41.92
N PHE A 4 -11.46 -35.34 40.71
CA PHE A 4 -10.54 -34.63 39.83
C PHE A 4 -11.31 -33.52 39.08
N LEU A 5 -11.05 -32.28 39.44
CA LEU A 5 -11.59 -31.13 38.74
C LEU A 5 -10.74 -30.90 37.50
N ILE A 6 -11.23 -31.25 36.31
CA ILE A 6 -10.59 -30.97 35.04
C ILE A 6 -10.92 -29.52 34.69
N LEU A 7 -9.93 -28.62 34.85
CA LEU A 7 -10.01 -27.23 34.40
C LEU A 7 -9.82 -27.21 32.89
N PHE A 8 -10.90 -26.99 32.14
CA PHE A 8 -10.82 -26.68 30.72
C PHE A 8 -10.34 -25.23 30.55
N LEU A 9 -9.06 -25.03 30.23
CA LEU A 9 -8.54 -23.73 29.77
C LEU A 9 -9.09 -23.47 28.34
N PHE A 10 -10.11 -22.65 28.24
CA PHE A 10 -10.53 -22.05 26.98
C PHE A 10 -9.48 -21.00 26.61
N THR A 11 -8.59 -21.32 25.68
CA THR A 11 -7.74 -20.31 25.02
C THR A 11 -8.61 -19.54 24.04
N ILE A 12 -9.06 -18.34 24.43
CA ILE A 12 -9.66 -17.38 23.52
C ILE A 12 -8.49 -16.84 22.66
N THR A 13 -8.35 -17.35 21.43
CA THR A 13 -7.52 -16.70 20.43
C THR A 13 -8.23 -15.42 20.00
N LEU A 14 -7.80 -14.26 20.54
CA LEU A 14 -8.20 -12.99 19.96
C LEU A 14 -7.60 -12.93 18.55
N SER A 15 -8.40 -13.23 17.53
CA SER A 15 -8.05 -13.01 16.12
C SER A 15 -8.17 -11.51 15.86
N GLY A 16 -7.13 -10.75 16.14
CA GLY A 16 -7.03 -9.35 15.77
C GLY A 16 -6.62 -9.25 14.31
N GLN A 17 -7.22 -8.32 13.56
CA GLN A 17 -6.76 -7.99 12.21
C GLN A 17 -5.31 -7.49 12.27
N ILE A 18 -4.42 -8.08 11.48
CA ILE A 18 -3.02 -7.64 11.39
C ILE A 18 -2.99 -6.34 10.58
N ARG A 19 -2.44 -5.30 11.21
CA ARG A 19 -2.25 -3.98 10.61
C ARG A 19 -0.88 -3.47 11.01
N GLU A 20 -0.04 -3.12 10.02
CA GLU A 20 1.33 -2.70 10.23
C GLU A 20 1.75 -1.56 9.31
N GLU A 21 2.65 -0.71 9.79
CA GLU A 21 3.30 0.31 8.97
C GLU A 21 4.50 -0.31 8.24
N VAL A 22 4.56 -0.10 6.94
CA VAL A 22 5.65 -0.58 6.10
C VAL A 22 6.34 0.61 5.47
N PHE A 23 7.62 0.81 5.81
CA PHE A 23 8.47 1.88 5.32
C PHE A 23 9.35 1.40 4.17
N PHE A 24 9.61 2.26 3.19
CA PHE A 24 10.47 1.99 2.05
C PHE A 24 11.08 3.26 1.49
N GLU A 25 12.23 3.13 0.82
CA GLU A 25 12.89 4.23 0.13
C GLU A 25 12.18 4.50 -1.21
N SER A 26 11.88 5.76 -1.48
CA SER A 26 11.38 6.31 -2.73
C SER A 26 12.20 7.55 -3.11
N ALA A 27 11.68 8.40 -3.98
CA ALA A 27 12.30 9.66 -4.36
C ALA A 27 11.25 10.72 -4.73
N ASN A 28 11.73 11.94 -5.04
CA ASN A 28 10.91 13.10 -5.37
C ASN A 28 11.03 13.53 -6.86
N PRO A 29 10.79 12.63 -7.86
CA PRO A 29 10.79 13.04 -9.26
C PRO A 29 9.66 14.02 -9.55
N PHE A 30 9.95 15.12 -10.24
CA PHE A 30 8.91 16.09 -10.58
C PHE A 30 8.02 15.61 -11.73
N ALA A 31 8.64 14.98 -12.75
CA ALA A 31 7.96 14.52 -13.96
C ALA A 31 8.21 13.03 -14.24
N MET A 32 7.41 12.45 -15.13
CA MET A 32 7.62 11.07 -15.60
C MET A 32 8.97 10.87 -16.30
N SER A 33 9.48 11.91 -16.98
CA SER A 33 10.82 11.89 -17.58
C SER A 33 11.92 11.64 -16.57
N ASP A 34 11.77 12.18 -15.35
CA ASP A 34 12.76 12.04 -14.28
C ASP A 34 12.78 10.59 -13.76
N VAL A 35 11.59 9.97 -13.65
CA VAL A 35 11.46 8.55 -13.30
C VAL A 35 12.14 7.65 -14.34
N ILE A 36 11.97 7.96 -15.64
CA ILE A 36 12.45 7.11 -16.73
C ILE A 36 13.95 7.32 -16.98
N ASN A 37 14.44 8.57 -16.94
CA ASN A 37 15.77 8.91 -17.46
C ASN A 37 16.77 9.35 -16.39
N ASP A 38 16.30 9.75 -15.19
CA ASP A 38 17.15 10.44 -14.20
C ASP A 38 16.80 10.07 -12.74
N LEU A 39 16.26 8.88 -12.51
CA LEU A 39 15.77 8.45 -11.20
C LEU A 39 16.90 8.42 -10.14
N ASN A 40 18.11 8.04 -10.52
CA ASN A 40 19.25 7.94 -9.61
C ASN A 40 19.72 9.29 -9.04
N ASN A 41 19.40 10.39 -9.70
CA ASN A 41 19.77 11.75 -9.28
C ASN A 41 18.62 12.44 -8.52
N GLN A 42 17.46 11.80 -8.39
CA GLN A 42 16.34 12.39 -7.67
C GLN A 42 16.58 12.35 -6.15
N GLU A 43 16.08 13.40 -5.46
CA GLU A 43 16.11 13.46 -4.00
C GLU A 43 15.40 12.26 -3.40
N LYS A 44 16.08 11.55 -2.50
CA LYS A 44 15.52 10.39 -1.79
C LYS A 44 14.46 10.80 -0.78
N GLN A 45 13.43 9.99 -0.66
CA GLN A 45 12.33 10.18 0.24
C GLN A 45 11.97 8.85 0.92
N GLU A 46 11.94 8.83 2.25
CA GLU A 46 11.31 7.72 2.95
C GLU A 46 9.79 7.86 2.86
N VAL A 47 9.14 6.83 2.37
CA VAL A 47 7.68 6.74 2.22
C VAL A 47 7.18 5.55 3.02
N TYR A 48 5.94 5.65 3.52
CA TYR A 48 5.31 4.53 4.19
C TYR A 48 3.87 4.32 3.74
N GLY A 49 3.32 3.21 4.14
CA GLY A 49 1.91 2.91 4.04
C GLY A 49 1.47 1.93 5.11
N ILE A 50 0.17 1.68 5.17
CA ILE A 50 -0.42 0.76 6.15
C ILE A 50 -0.84 -0.51 5.44
N LEU A 51 -0.16 -1.61 5.71
CA LEU A 51 -0.56 -2.94 5.29
C LEU A 51 -1.62 -3.47 6.27
N THR A 52 -2.75 -3.92 5.72
CA THR A 52 -3.79 -4.58 6.50
C THR A 52 -4.12 -5.92 5.85
N LEU A 53 -3.95 -7.00 6.61
CA LEU A 53 -4.33 -8.34 6.14
C LEU A 53 -5.84 -8.57 6.30
N PRO A 54 -6.44 -9.52 5.54
CA PRO A 54 -7.84 -9.88 5.70
C PRO A 54 -8.18 -10.27 7.14
N ILE A 55 -9.44 -10.11 7.52
CA ILE A 55 -9.95 -10.60 8.80
C ILE A 55 -9.76 -12.12 8.85
N ASP A 56 -9.34 -12.65 10.00
CA ASP A 56 -9.00 -14.07 10.19
C ASP A 56 -7.83 -14.57 9.32
N SER A 57 -6.86 -13.69 9.07
CA SER A 57 -5.65 -14.08 8.33
C SER A 57 -4.88 -15.19 9.05
N LEU A 58 -4.41 -16.17 8.27
CA LEU A 58 -3.58 -17.27 8.76
C LEU A 58 -2.10 -16.93 8.56
N SER A 59 -1.26 -17.27 9.53
CA SER A 59 0.17 -16.93 9.55
C SER A 59 0.97 -17.38 8.33
N ASN A 60 0.56 -18.48 7.69
CA ASN A 60 1.29 -19.08 6.56
C ASN A 60 0.56 -18.93 5.22
N LYS A 61 -0.51 -18.13 5.15
CA LYS A 61 -1.28 -17.92 3.93
C LYS A 61 -0.82 -16.66 3.21
N LYS A 62 -0.70 -16.75 1.88
CA LYS A 62 -0.48 -15.60 1.00
C LYS A 62 -1.79 -15.06 0.46
N TYR A 63 -1.93 -13.75 0.49
CA TYR A 63 -3.14 -13.03 0.09
C TYR A 63 -2.87 -12.18 -1.16
N PRO A 64 -3.83 -12.07 -2.09
CA PRO A 64 -3.76 -11.07 -3.14
C PRO A 64 -3.77 -9.67 -2.49
N LEU A 65 -3.05 -8.73 -3.10
CA LEU A 65 -2.86 -7.38 -2.57
C LEU A 65 -3.56 -6.33 -3.43
N ILE A 66 -4.18 -5.36 -2.78
CA ILE A 66 -4.65 -4.13 -3.42
C ILE A 66 -3.89 -2.94 -2.81
N ILE A 67 -3.08 -2.25 -3.64
CA ILE A 67 -2.46 -0.99 -3.27
C ILE A 67 -3.48 0.12 -3.54
N GLY A 68 -3.90 0.80 -2.49
CA GLY A 68 -4.82 1.93 -2.57
C GLY A 68 -4.06 3.26 -2.63
N VAL A 69 -4.49 4.15 -3.52
CA VAL A 69 -3.91 5.49 -3.70
C VAL A 69 -4.99 6.55 -3.53
N ALA A 70 -4.76 7.47 -2.60
CA ALA A 70 -5.70 8.53 -2.27
C ALA A 70 -5.82 9.60 -3.38
N GLY A 71 -6.89 10.37 -3.34
CA GLY A 71 -7.06 11.57 -4.18
C GLY A 71 -6.31 12.79 -3.62
N SER A 72 -6.45 13.95 -4.29
CA SER A 72 -5.77 15.20 -3.93
C SER A 72 -6.07 15.72 -2.52
N LEU A 73 -7.16 15.27 -1.89
CA LEU A 73 -7.54 15.58 -0.51
C LEU A 73 -7.03 14.54 0.49
N ALA A 74 -6.05 13.71 0.12
CA ALA A 74 -5.56 12.56 0.89
C ALA A 74 -6.66 11.52 1.19
N TRP A 75 -6.43 10.70 2.22
CA TRP A 75 -7.35 9.64 2.62
C TRP A 75 -8.62 10.20 3.28
N ARG A 76 -9.80 9.65 2.90
CA ARG A 76 -11.12 10.02 3.41
C ARG A 76 -11.94 8.77 3.75
N ASP A 77 -13.01 8.92 4.51
CA ASP A 77 -13.81 7.81 5.05
C ASP A 77 -14.29 6.83 3.98
N HIS A 78 -14.79 7.35 2.85
CA HIS A 78 -15.24 6.48 1.75
C HIS A 78 -14.12 5.61 1.15
N HIS A 79 -12.86 6.05 1.17
CA HIS A 79 -11.73 5.22 0.74
C HIS A 79 -11.57 4.02 1.66
N TYR A 80 -11.69 4.23 2.97
CA TYR A 80 -11.60 3.17 3.98
C TYR A 80 -12.76 2.18 3.88
N GLU A 81 -13.97 2.63 3.51
CA GLU A 81 -15.10 1.75 3.24
C GLU A 81 -14.77 0.75 2.11
N TYR A 82 -14.18 1.22 1.00
CA TYR A 82 -13.72 0.35 -0.09
C TYR A 82 -12.61 -0.60 0.36
N LEU A 83 -11.59 -0.13 1.09
CA LEU A 83 -10.54 -1.00 1.61
C LEU A 83 -11.12 -2.10 2.51
N ASN A 84 -12.06 -1.77 3.40
CA ASN A 84 -12.75 -2.73 4.25
C ASN A 84 -13.54 -3.76 3.42
N MET A 85 -14.17 -3.34 2.33
CA MET A 85 -14.87 -4.24 1.41
C MET A 85 -13.89 -5.25 0.79
N TYR A 86 -12.72 -4.80 0.32
CA TYR A 86 -11.68 -5.67 -0.22
C TYR A 86 -11.15 -6.65 0.83
N GLN A 87 -10.89 -6.19 2.05
CA GLN A 87 -10.44 -7.06 3.15
C GLN A 87 -11.46 -8.15 3.47
N LYS A 88 -12.76 -7.82 3.51
CA LYS A 88 -13.85 -8.80 3.67
C LYS A 88 -13.93 -9.79 2.50
N ALA A 89 -13.51 -9.38 1.30
CA ALA A 89 -13.41 -10.24 0.13
C ALA A 89 -12.12 -11.10 0.11
N GLY A 90 -11.28 -11.01 1.13
CA GLY A 90 -10.07 -11.83 1.28
C GLY A 90 -8.80 -11.23 0.68
N PHE A 91 -8.78 -9.94 0.35
CA PHE A 91 -7.58 -9.24 -0.12
C PHE A 91 -6.83 -8.60 1.05
N ALA A 92 -5.50 -8.61 1.00
CA ALA A 92 -4.69 -7.66 1.74
C ALA A 92 -4.83 -6.28 1.08
N THR A 93 -4.77 -5.22 1.88
CA THR A 93 -4.82 -3.85 1.37
C THR A 93 -3.62 -3.06 1.87
N PHE A 94 -3.14 -2.14 1.05
CA PHE A 94 -2.06 -1.22 1.41
C PHE A 94 -2.50 0.22 1.19
N GLU A 95 -2.57 1.00 2.26
CA GLU A 95 -2.89 2.43 2.22
C GLU A 95 -1.60 3.22 1.94
N LEU A 96 -1.31 3.57 0.70
CA LEU A 96 -0.11 4.35 0.36
C LEU A 96 -0.23 5.78 0.91
N LYS A 97 0.75 6.22 1.69
CA LYS A 97 0.74 7.51 2.41
C LYS A 97 1.67 8.55 1.76
N SER A 98 1.67 8.68 0.43
CA SER A 98 2.55 9.59 -0.33
C SER A 98 2.57 11.03 0.19
N PHE A 99 1.41 11.58 0.55
CA PHE A 99 1.29 12.94 1.09
C PHE A 99 1.84 13.03 2.50
N LYS A 100 1.38 12.15 3.39
CA LYS A 100 1.77 12.17 4.80
C LYS A 100 3.27 11.94 4.99
N SER A 101 3.89 11.14 4.13
CA SER A 101 5.34 10.90 4.11
C SER A 101 6.15 12.14 3.73
N ARG A 102 5.51 13.17 3.18
CA ARG A 102 6.11 14.45 2.79
C ARG A 102 5.55 15.62 3.60
N ASP A 103 4.86 15.35 4.71
CA ASP A 103 4.20 16.34 5.55
C ASP A 103 3.19 17.23 4.80
N ILE A 104 2.60 16.74 3.73
CA ILE A 104 1.58 17.41 2.91
C ILE A 104 0.20 16.84 3.27
N GLU A 105 -0.76 17.75 3.49
CA GLU A 105 -2.14 17.37 3.81
C GLU A 105 -3.03 17.26 2.57
N SER A 106 -2.77 18.07 1.55
CA SER A 106 -3.59 18.17 0.35
C SER A 106 -2.79 18.79 -0.80
N THR A 107 -3.06 18.32 -2.02
CA THR A 107 -2.51 18.92 -3.26
C THR A 107 -3.59 19.63 -4.08
N VAL A 108 -4.73 19.96 -3.48
CA VAL A 108 -5.76 20.75 -4.14
C VAL A 108 -5.25 22.17 -4.37
N GLY A 109 -5.24 22.59 -5.62
CA GLY A 109 -4.74 23.90 -6.06
C GLY A 109 -3.24 23.96 -6.38
N SER A 110 -2.43 22.99 -5.92
CA SER A 110 -0.99 22.90 -6.25
C SER A 110 -0.55 21.44 -6.23
N GLN A 111 -0.25 20.87 -7.39
CA GLN A 111 0.23 19.49 -7.52
C GLN A 111 1.74 19.43 -7.75
N VAL A 112 2.49 20.39 -7.24
CA VAL A 112 3.95 20.48 -7.40
C VAL A 112 4.69 19.92 -6.20
N GLU A 113 4.08 19.90 -5.02
CA GLU A 113 4.68 19.36 -3.79
C GLU A 113 4.67 17.84 -3.73
N VAL A 114 3.57 17.23 -4.22
CA VAL A 114 3.48 15.79 -4.44
C VAL A 114 2.91 15.57 -5.84
N THR A 115 3.77 15.22 -6.77
CA THR A 115 3.40 15.04 -8.17
C THR A 115 2.84 13.64 -8.45
N THR A 116 2.17 13.47 -9.58
CA THR A 116 1.75 12.15 -10.06
C THR A 116 2.95 11.22 -10.27
N ALA A 117 4.10 11.74 -10.69
CA ALA A 117 5.33 10.97 -10.87
C ALA A 117 5.85 10.40 -9.54
N MET A 118 5.88 11.23 -8.47
CA MET A 118 6.21 10.76 -7.11
C MET A 118 5.27 9.64 -6.66
N MET A 119 3.97 9.82 -6.81
CA MET A 119 2.98 8.84 -6.36
C MET A 119 3.05 7.52 -7.14
N ILE A 120 3.36 7.55 -8.43
CA ILE A 120 3.59 6.35 -9.25
C ILE A 120 4.85 5.63 -8.78
N LEU A 121 5.94 6.37 -8.57
CA LEU A 121 7.18 5.79 -8.04
C LEU A 121 6.95 5.15 -6.67
N ASP A 122 6.26 5.84 -5.77
CA ASP A 122 5.89 5.32 -4.44
C ASP A 122 5.09 4.02 -4.54
N ALA A 123 4.14 3.93 -5.48
CA ALA A 123 3.35 2.72 -5.67
C ALA A 123 4.20 1.53 -6.15
N TYR A 124 5.17 1.78 -7.04
CA TYR A 124 6.11 0.74 -7.48
C TYR A 124 7.09 0.31 -6.39
N ARG A 125 7.60 1.25 -5.58
CA ARG A 125 8.46 0.94 -4.43
C ARG A 125 7.70 0.18 -3.34
N ALA A 126 6.43 0.52 -3.13
CA ALA A 126 5.55 -0.25 -2.27
C ALA A 126 5.34 -1.68 -2.80
N LEU A 127 5.11 -1.85 -4.11
CA LEU A 127 4.99 -3.16 -4.75
C LEU A 127 6.26 -3.99 -4.54
N GLU A 128 7.44 -3.42 -4.78
CA GLU A 128 8.73 -4.06 -4.58
C GLU A 128 8.87 -4.53 -3.13
N LYS A 129 8.67 -3.62 -2.16
CA LYS A 129 8.77 -3.92 -0.73
C LYS A 129 7.78 -4.98 -0.26
N LEU A 130 6.52 -4.87 -0.67
CA LEU A 130 5.46 -5.80 -0.28
C LEU A 130 5.57 -7.17 -0.95
N SER A 131 6.28 -7.27 -2.08
CA SER A 131 6.57 -8.54 -2.75
C SER A 131 7.47 -9.46 -1.91
N GLU A 132 8.21 -8.90 -0.96
CA GLU A 132 9.04 -9.64 0.00
C GLU A 132 8.25 -10.11 1.24
N HIS A 133 7.04 -9.59 1.46
CA HIS A 133 6.25 -9.87 2.64
C HIS A 133 5.69 -11.30 2.61
N GLN A 134 5.88 -12.04 3.71
CA GLN A 134 5.54 -13.48 3.80
C GLN A 134 4.07 -13.81 3.50
N ASN A 135 3.14 -12.88 3.80
CA ASN A 135 1.70 -13.06 3.61
C ASN A 135 1.17 -12.46 2.30
N ILE A 136 2.02 -11.94 1.41
CA ILE A 136 1.58 -11.35 0.14
C ILE A 136 1.88 -12.29 -1.03
N ASP A 137 0.88 -12.51 -1.88
CA ASP A 137 1.06 -13.16 -3.18
C ASP A 137 1.50 -12.12 -4.21
N LYS A 138 2.80 -12.02 -4.43
CA LYS A 138 3.40 -11.05 -5.36
C LYS A 138 2.92 -11.16 -6.81
N ASN A 139 2.33 -12.30 -7.20
CA ASN A 139 1.77 -12.51 -8.53
C ASN A 139 0.32 -12.05 -8.65
N LYS A 140 -0.28 -11.59 -7.56
CA LYS A 140 -1.68 -11.14 -7.49
C LYS A 140 -1.78 -9.79 -6.82
N VAL A 141 -1.15 -8.79 -7.44
CA VAL A 141 -1.18 -7.40 -6.96
C VAL A 141 -1.95 -6.53 -7.93
N SER A 142 -2.82 -5.71 -7.39
CA SER A 142 -3.60 -4.71 -8.11
C SER A 142 -3.41 -3.34 -7.47
N ILE A 143 -3.60 -2.29 -8.26
CA ILE A 143 -3.64 -0.91 -7.78
C ILE A 143 -5.02 -0.33 -8.00
N THR A 144 -5.52 0.43 -7.05
CA THR A 144 -6.77 1.19 -7.13
C THR A 144 -6.56 2.60 -6.60
N GLY A 145 -7.32 3.55 -7.08
CA GLY A 145 -7.20 4.93 -6.61
C GLY A 145 -8.42 5.77 -6.90
N TRP A 146 -8.50 6.91 -6.22
CA TRP A 146 -9.63 7.84 -6.31
C TRP A 146 -9.15 9.20 -6.81
N SER A 147 -9.86 9.79 -7.79
CA SER A 147 -9.50 11.09 -8.37
C SER A 147 -8.04 11.10 -8.86
N LEU A 148 -7.14 11.90 -8.28
CA LEU A 148 -5.71 11.90 -8.58
C LEU A 148 -5.10 10.50 -8.44
N GLY A 149 -5.45 9.74 -7.39
CA GLY A 149 -5.01 8.36 -7.23
C GLY A 149 -5.53 7.43 -8.34
N GLY A 150 -6.70 7.73 -8.94
CA GLY A 150 -7.19 7.04 -10.12
C GLY A 150 -6.30 7.27 -11.35
N ALA A 151 -5.82 8.50 -11.54
CA ALA A 151 -4.82 8.81 -12.57
C ALA A 151 -3.50 8.07 -12.30
N VAL A 152 -3.03 8.03 -11.05
CA VAL A 152 -1.85 7.24 -10.65
C VAL A 152 -2.05 5.77 -11.04
N SER A 153 -3.20 5.18 -10.71
CA SER A 153 -3.50 3.78 -11.04
C SER A 153 -3.46 3.52 -12.55
N LEU A 154 -4.04 4.42 -13.35
CA LEU A 154 -4.06 4.33 -14.80
C LEU A 154 -2.66 4.46 -15.40
N PHE A 155 -1.91 5.49 -15.01
CA PHE A 155 -0.58 5.75 -15.54
C PHE A 155 0.49 4.77 -15.04
N SER A 156 0.29 4.09 -13.92
CA SER A 156 1.16 2.99 -13.48
C SER A 156 1.17 1.82 -14.47
N ALA A 157 0.14 1.67 -15.30
CA ALA A 157 0.11 0.67 -16.38
C ALA A 157 0.79 1.14 -17.68
N TRP A 158 1.23 2.40 -17.76
CA TRP A 158 1.89 2.93 -18.96
C TRP A 158 3.23 2.24 -19.18
N LEU A 159 3.41 1.64 -20.37
CA LEU A 159 4.51 0.73 -20.67
C LEU A 159 5.92 1.31 -20.39
N PRO A 160 6.26 2.57 -20.77
CA PRO A 160 7.57 3.13 -20.47
C PRO A 160 7.90 3.21 -18.97
N ILE A 161 6.93 3.60 -18.14
CA ILE A 161 7.08 3.62 -16.67
C ILE A 161 7.23 2.19 -16.15
N LYS A 162 6.37 1.28 -16.60
CA LYS A 162 6.43 -0.12 -16.19
C LYS A 162 7.79 -0.75 -16.49
N LEU A 163 8.32 -0.57 -17.70
CA LEU A 163 9.63 -1.13 -18.10
C LEU A 163 10.79 -0.49 -17.35
N SER A 164 10.67 0.78 -16.94
CA SER A 164 11.70 1.49 -16.17
C SER A 164 11.77 1.03 -14.71
N LEU A 165 10.64 0.65 -14.11
CA LEU A 165 10.53 0.40 -12.67
C LEU A 165 10.39 -1.08 -12.29
N ILE A 166 9.92 -1.95 -13.19
CA ILE A 166 9.77 -3.38 -12.88
C ILE A 166 11.09 -4.10 -13.12
N HIS A 167 11.73 -4.47 -12.02
CA HIS A 167 12.87 -5.39 -11.97
C HIS A 167 12.52 -6.69 -11.22
N ILE A 168 11.24 -6.97 -11.03
CA ILE A 168 10.71 -8.08 -10.22
C ILE A 168 10.43 -9.29 -11.12
#